data_9b710b4091859dc8d47c376a44fa1bf8
#
_entry.id   9b710b4091859dc8d47c376a44fa1bf8
#
_cell.length_a   1.000
_cell.length_b   1.000
_cell.length_c   1.000
_cell.angle_alpha   90.00
_cell.angle_beta   90.00
_cell.angle_gamma   90.00
#
_symmetry.space_group_name_H-M   'P 1'
#
loop_
_entity.id
_entity.type
_entity.pdbx_description
1 polymer ?
#
loop_
_entity_poly.entity_id
_entity_poly.type
_entity_poly.pdbx_seq_one_letter_code
_entity_poly.pdbx_strand_id
1 'polypeptide(L)'
;MRSGVIAKKIGMTRIFNESGQHIPVTVLQMDTVQVVGVRNQERDGYTAVQLGAGSVKVKNVSAAMRGHFAKASVLPKRKIAEFRVSEDAMLDVGATLAPSHFVPGQIIDVVGTSHGKGFAGAMKRHNFGGLRASHGVSLSHRSHGSTGQCQDPGKVFKGKKMAGHLGAQRVTIQNLEIVTVDDENGVILVQGSVPGPKNGWILITDAVKKIRPDSAPFPAGLLAENSNVQNVDDTIISDDESEMQTATESPESEVAKDDMNEQSNETVMPADAGAEIESASDES
;
A
#
# COMPACT_ATOMS: atom_id res chain seq x y z
N MET A 1 -2.20 24.51 6.74
CA MET A 1 -2.19 23.04 6.90
C MET A 1 -0.81 22.54 6.58
N ARG A 2 -0.18 21.73 7.45
CA ARG A 2 1.08 21.05 7.15
C ARG A 2 0.85 19.68 6.50
N SER A 3 1.91 19.01 6.04
CA SER A 3 1.79 17.69 5.43
C SER A 3 1.32 16.64 6.45
N GLY A 4 0.60 15.64 5.99
CA GLY A 4 0.40 14.41 6.75
C GLY A 4 1.56 13.45 6.56
N VAL A 5 1.40 12.22 7.06
CA VAL A 5 2.40 11.15 6.98
C VAL A 5 1.76 9.85 6.53
N ILE A 6 2.54 9.00 5.87
CA ILE A 6 2.15 7.63 5.51
C ILE A 6 2.75 6.68 6.55
N ALA A 7 1.91 5.86 7.17
CA ALA A 7 2.33 4.84 8.11
C ALA A 7 1.76 3.46 7.77
N LYS A 8 2.30 2.43 8.37
CA LYS A 8 1.87 1.05 8.24
C LYS A 8 1.31 0.54 9.56
N LYS A 9 0.10 0.00 9.56
CA LYS A 9 -0.51 -0.59 10.74
C LYS A 9 0.16 -1.92 11.07
N ILE A 10 0.84 -2.00 12.20
CA ILE A 10 1.46 -3.26 12.67
C ILE A 10 0.43 -4.10 13.42
N GLY A 11 -0.32 -3.50 14.33
CA GLY A 11 -1.30 -4.21 15.14
C GLY A 11 -1.91 -3.32 16.21
N MET A 12 -2.52 -3.95 17.18
CA MET A 12 -3.04 -3.29 18.38
C MET A 12 -2.45 -3.94 19.63
N THR A 13 -2.22 -3.13 20.64
CA THR A 13 -1.77 -3.54 21.95
C THR A 13 -2.46 -2.68 23.02
N ARG A 14 -2.05 -2.81 24.26
CA ARG A 14 -2.47 -1.98 25.37
C ARG A 14 -1.25 -1.46 26.10
N ILE A 15 -1.36 -0.28 26.63
CA ILE A 15 -0.41 0.30 27.56
C ILE A 15 -1.14 0.73 28.83
N PHE A 16 -0.40 0.86 29.90
CA PHE A 16 -0.92 1.40 31.16
C PHE A 16 -0.50 2.87 31.26
N ASN A 17 -1.42 3.72 31.67
CA ASN A 17 -1.06 5.06 32.08
C ASN A 17 -0.58 5.07 33.54
N GLU A 18 -0.11 6.21 34.01
CA GLU A 18 0.37 6.39 35.37
C GLU A 18 -0.69 6.07 36.45
N SER A 19 -1.97 6.24 36.12
CA SER A 19 -3.10 5.88 36.99
C SER A 19 -3.46 4.40 36.96
N GLY A 20 -2.72 3.55 36.27
CA GLY A 20 -2.95 2.11 36.16
C GLY A 20 -4.12 1.71 35.22
N GLN A 21 -4.69 2.64 34.47
CA GLN A 21 -5.74 2.33 33.50
C GLN A 21 -5.17 1.75 32.22
N HIS A 22 -5.89 0.78 31.64
CA HIS A 22 -5.58 0.21 30.34
C HIS A 22 -6.00 1.16 29.22
N ILE A 23 -5.03 1.58 28.41
CA ILE A 23 -5.29 2.34 27.18
C ILE A 23 -5.08 1.42 25.99
N PRO A 24 -6.13 1.12 25.19
CA PRO A 24 -5.97 0.37 23.96
C PRO A 24 -5.28 1.25 22.91
N VAL A 25 -4.19 0.77 22.34
CA VAL A 25 -3.43 1.53 21.34
C VAL A 25 -3.23 0.72 20.06
N THR A 26 -3.23 1.43 18.94
CA THR A 26 -2.80 0.90 17.64
C THR A 26 -1.38 1.35 17.37
N VAL A 27 -0.53 0.39 17.00
CA VAL A 27 0.88 0.60 16.66
C VAL A 27 0.97 0.89 15.16
N LEU A 28 1.48 2.07 14.82
CA LEU A 28 1.71 2.55 13.46
C LEU A 28 3.20 2.72 13.26
N GLN A 29 3.75 2.10 12.22
CA GLN A 29 5.17 2.22 11.86
C GLN A 29 5.32 3.16 10.67
N MET A 30 6.21 4.10 10.80
CA MET A 30 6.71 4.93 9.70
C MET A 30 7.91 4.24 9.07
N ASP A 31 7.79 3.90 7.80
CA ASP A 31 8.83 3.21 7.05
C ASP A 31 9.40 4.15 5.98
N THR A 32 10.50 4.81 6.30
CA THR A 32 11.26 5.77 5.44
C THR A 32 10.35 6.63 4.55
N VAL A 33 9.63 7.57 5.17
CA VAL A 33 8.74 8.49 4.45
C VAL A 33 9.55 9.65 3.88
N GLN A 34 9.56 9.78 2.55
CA GLN A 34 10.31 10.82 1.83
C GLN A 34 9.41 11.60 0.89
N VAL A 35 9.77 12.85 0.65
CA VAL A 35 9.12 13.71 -0.33
C VAL A 35 9.57 13.30 -1.73
N VAL A 36 8.62 12.84 -2.55
CA VAL A 36 8.85 12.37 -3.92
C VAL A 36 8.56 13.48 -4.95
N GLY A 37 7.75 14.45 -4.59
CA GLY A 37 7.42 15.55 -5.47
C GLY A 37 6.59 16.61 -4.78
N VAL A 38 6.55 17.77 -5.41
CA VAL A 38 5.86 18.95 -4.91
C VAL A 38 4.94 19.49 -6.01
N ARG A 39 3.76 19.93 -5.63
CA ARG A 39 2.77 20.58 -6.48
C ARG A 39 2.67 22.05 -6.12
N ASN A 40 2.79 22.91 -7.12
CA ASN A 40 2.75 24.36 -6.97
C ASN A 40 1.50 24.92 -7.65
N GLN A 41 1.00 26.05 -7.13
CA GLN A 41 -0.20 26.71 -7.64
C GLN A 41 -0.04 27.11 -9.11
N GLU A 42 1.11 27.60 -9.51
CA GLU A 42 1.36 28.10 -10.88
C GLU A 42 1.29 26.98 -11.94
N ARG A 43 1.84 25.82 -11.65
CA ARG A 43 1.93 24.71 -12.60
C ARG A 43 0.74 23.75 -12.51
N ASP A 44 0.34 23.41 -11.29
CA ASP A 44 -0.61 22.34 -11.02
C ASP A 44 -1.99 22.85 -10.57
N GLY A 45 -2.13 24.16 -10.28
CA GLY A 45 -3.38 24.79 -9.83
C GLY A 45 -3.73 24.55 -8.36
N TYR A 46 -2.79 23.95 -7.59
CA TYR A 46 -2.93 23.74 -6.14
C TYR A 46 -1.58 23.44 -5.51
N THR A 47 -1.48 23.63 -4.18
CA THR A 47 -0.28 23.32 -3.40
C THR A 47 -0.43 22.00 -2.67
N ALA A 48 0.54 21.09 -2.86
CA ALA A 48 0.58 19.79 -2.21
C ALA A 48 1.98 19.20 -2.16
N VAL A 49 2.21 18.31 -1.20
CA VAL A 49 3.43 17.51 -1.08
C VAL A 49 3.10 16.05 -1.34
N GLN A 50 3.85 15.42 -2.25
CA GLN A 50 3.72 14.04 -2.58
C GLN A 50 4.73 13.21 -1.78
N LEU A 51 4.26 12.37 -0.88
CA LEU A 51 5.08 11.53 -0.02
C LEU A 51 5.12 10.09 -0.52
N GLY A 52 6.28 9.47 -0.39
CA GLY A 52 6.50 8.05 -0.66
C GLY A 52 6.92 7.30 0.60
N ALA A 53 6.41 6.10 0.82
CA ALA A 53 6.73 5.25 1.97
C ALA A 53 7.01 3.81 1.56
N GLY A 54 7.90 3.15 2.33
CA GLY A 54 8.32 1.76 2.13
C GLY A 54 9.19 1.56 0.89
N SER A 55 10.19 0.74 0.99
CA SER A 55 11.12 0.43 -0.12
C SER A 55 10.57 -0.66 -1.05
N VAL A 56 10.91 -0.60 -2.33
CA VAL A 56 10.57 -1.62 -3.34
C VAL A 56 11.77 -1.89 -4.24
N LYS A 57 12.01 -3.16 -4.56
CA LYS A 57 13.04 -3.54 -5.53
C LYS A 57 12.74 -2.92 -6.90
N VAL A 58 13.75 -2.32 -7.55
CA VAL A 58 13.63 -1.62 -8.83
C VAL A 58 12.96 -2.47 -9.92
N LYS A 59 13.24 -3.77 -9.95
CA LYS A 59 12.63 -4.70 -10.91
C LYS A 59 11.10 -4.81 -10.83
N ASN A 60 10.51 -4.48 -9.67
CA ASN A 60 9.06 -4.55 -9.45
C ASN A 60 8.35 -3.22 -9.74
N VAL A 61 9.07 -2.22 -10.25
CA VAL A 61 8.53 -0.88 -10.53
C VAL A 61 8.54 -0.65 -12.04
N SER A 62 7.44 -0.13 -12.59
CA SER A 62 7.32 0.20 -14.01
C SER A 62 8.32 1.30 -14.43
N ALA A 63 8.70 1.34 -15.70
CA ALA A 63 9.64 2.33 -16.23
C ALA A 63 9.18 3.77 -15.96
N ALA A 64 7.87 4.06 -16.12
CA ALA A 64 7.30 5.37 -15.85
C ALA A 64 7.50 5.80 -14.38
N MET A 65 7.23 4.89 -13.43
CA MET A 65 7.42 5.17 -12.00
C MET A 65 8.90 5.26 -11.61
N ARG A 66 9.78 4.48 -12.25
CA ARG A 66 11.23 4.64 -12.07
C ARG A 66 11.70 6.04 -12.47
N GLY A 67 11.23 6.54 -13.63
CA GLY A 67 11.51 7.91 -14.07
C GLY A 67 10.98 8.98 -13.09
N HIS A 68 9.79 8.74 -12.50
CA HIS A 68 9.23 9.63 -11.49
C HIS A 68 10.11 9.72 -10.24
N PHE A 69 10.57 8.59 -9.70
CA PHE A 69 11.48 8.56 -8.54
C PHE A 69 12.88 9.09 -8.87
N ALA A 70 13.40 8.79 -10.07
CA ALA A 70 14.71 9.30 -10.52
C ALA A 70 14.72 10.83 -10.58
N LYS A 71 13.64 11.48 -11.06
CA LYS A 71 13.51 12.93 -11.06
C LYS A 71 13.61 13.55 -9.66
N ALA A 72 13.17 12.83 -8.65
CA ALA A 72 13.22 13.24 -7.25
C ALA A 72 14.51 12.81 -6.53
N SER A 73 15.41 12.07 -7.22
CA SER A 73 16.61 11.45 -6.63
C SER A 73 16.29 10.56 -5.41
N VAL A 74 15.15 9.86 -5.43
CA VAL A 74 14.64 9.03 -4.32
C VAL A 74 14.54 7.58 -4.77
N LEU A 75 14.89 6.65 -3.89
CA LEU A 75 14.70 5.22 -4.13
C LEU A 75 13.21 4.89 -4.33
N PRO A 76 12.88 3.89 -5.17
CA PRO A 76 11.50 3.51 -5.43
C PRO A 76 10.72 3.18 -4.16
N LYS A 77 9.56 3.81 -4.00
CA LYS A 77 8.68 3.65 -2.84
C LYS A 77 7.45 2.79 -3.18
N ARG A 78 6.96 2.06 -2.18
CA ARG A 78 5.83 1.14 -2.34
C ARG A 78 4.48 1.85 -2.37
N LYS A 79 4.31 2.86 -1.53
CA LYS A 79 3.08 3.65 -1.41
C LYS A 79 3.39 5.11 -1.63
N ILE A 80 2.63 5.75 -2.50
CA ILE A 80 2.66 7.18 -2.72
C ILE A 80 1.31 7.74 -2.33
N ALA A 81 1.32 8.87 -1.66
CA ALA A 81 0.12 9.64 -1.35
C ALA A 81 0.45 11.14 -1.40
N GLU A 82 -0.55 11.93 -1.73
CA GLU A 82 -0.46 13.37 -1.84
C GLU A 82 -1.23 14.02 -0.70
N PHE A 83 -0.63 15.02 -0.09
CA PHE A 83 -1.20 15.80 0.99
C PHE A 83 -1.25 17.27 0.57
N ARG A 84 -2.44 17.85 0.58
CA ARG A 84 -2.59 19.28 0.39
C ARG A 84 -2.01 20.04 1.58
N VAL A 85 -1.21 21.05 1.30
CA VAL A 85 -0.54 21.87 2.30
C VAL A 85 -0.77 23.34 2.01
N SER A 86 -0.59 24.20 3.02
CA SER A 86 -0.49 25.65 2.78
C SER A 86 0.85 25.98 2.13
N GLU A 87 0.93 27.12 1.48
CA GLU A 87 2.15 27.58 0.82
C GLU A 87 3.34 27.65 1.79
N ASP A 88 3.10 28.09 3.03
CA ASP A 88 4.10 28.16 4.10
C ASP A 88 4.62 26.79 4.58
N ALA A 89 3.95 25.69 4.21
CA ALA A 89 4.24 24.33 4.67
C ALA A 89 4.79 23.43 3.54
N MET A 90 5.35 24.05 2.51
CA MET A 90 6.02 23.31 1.44
C MET A 90 7.31 22.67 1.96
N LEU A 91 7.64 21.51 1.42
CA LEU A 91 8.83 20.73 1.78
C LEU A 91 9.67 20.48 0.54
N ASP A 92 10.99 20.42 0.72
CA ASP A 92 11.92 20.12 -0.36
C ASP A 92 11.79 18.66 -0.82
N VAL A 93 12.03 18.45 -2.12
CA VAL A 93 12.04 17.10 -2.71
C VAL A 93 13.22 16.32 -2.16
N GLY A 94 12.98 15.07 -1.76
CA GLY A 94 13.99 14.21 -1.14
C GLY A 94 14.01 14.26 0.39
N ALA A 95 13.46 15.30 1.02
CA ALA A 95 13.42 15.42 2.48
C ALA A 95 12.73 14.21 3.12
N THR A 96 13.29 13.70 4.23
CA THR A 96 12.78 12.55 4.97
C THR A 96 12.05 13.01 6.22
N LEU A 97 10.81 12.52 6.43
CA LEU A 97 10.02 12.85 7.61
C LEU A 97 10.35 11.89 8.77
N ALA A 98 10.47 12.45 9.97
CA ALA A 98 10.65 11.73 11.22
C ALA A 98 9.32 11.46 11.93
N PRO A 99 9.22 10.45 12.81
CA PRO A 99 8.06 10.25 13.67
C PRO A 99 7.78 11.43 14.61
N SER A 100 8.81 12.15 15.04
CA SER A 100 8.75 13.41 15.80
C SER A 100 8.00 14.55 15.08
N HIS A 101 7.55 14.32 13.83
CA HIS A 101 6.55 15.15 13.18
C HIS A 101 5.27 15.28 14.01
N PHE A 102 4.94 14.26 14.78
CA PHE A 102 3.83 14.25 15.71
C PHE A 102 4.32 14.30 17.16
N VAL A 103 3.51 14.89 18.05
CA VAL A 103 3.82 15.07 19.46
C VAL A 103 2.82 14.27 20.32
N PRO A 104 3.25 13.67 21.44
CA PRO A 104 2.32 13.03 22.39
C PRO A 104 1.21 13.98 22.83
N GLY A 105 -0.02 13.47 22.97
CA GLY A 105 -1.21 14.26 23.27
C GLY A 105 -1.83 14.99 22.09
N GLN A 106 -1.19 14.96 20.90
CA GLN A 106 -1.75 15.57 19.69
C GLN A 106 -2.94 14.77 19.17
N ILE A 107 -3.96 15.50 18.69
CA ILE A 107 -5.14 14.90 18.07
C ILE A 107 -4.94 14.84 16.55
N ILE A 108 -5.23 13.68 15.96
CA ILE A 108 -5.03 13.39 14.55
C ILE A 108 -6.26 12.78 13.90
N ASP A 109 -6.33 12.89 12.58
CA ASP A 109 -7.29 12.17 11.74
C ASP A 109 -6.56 11.08 10.94
N VAL A 110 -7.12 9.87 10.97
CA VAL A 110 -6.51 8.69 10.37
C VAL A 110 -7.38 8.14 9.26
N VAL A 111 -6.80 7.96 8.09
CA VAL A 111 -7.46 7.43 6.89
C VAL A 111 -6.84 6.10 6.49
N GLY A 112 -7.69 5.09 6.33
CA GLY A 112 -7.25 3.77 5.87
C GLY A 112 -8.28 3.10 4.98
N THR A 113 -7.88 2.01 4.33
CA THR A 113 -8.80 1.14 3.59
C THR A 113 -9.31 0.06 4.53
N SER A 114 -10.62 0.01 4.75
CA SER A 114 -11.23 -0.98 5.64
C SER A 114 -11.01 -2.41 5.16
N HIS A 115 -11.06 -3.36 6.08
CA HIS A 115 -10.95 -4.78 5.74
C HIS A 115 -12.08 -5.20 4.79
N GLY A 116 -11.74 -5.82 3.65
CA GLY A 116 -12.71 -6.32 2.68
C GLY A 116 -13.45 -7.54 3.22
N LYS A 117 -14.77 -7.57 3.04
CA LYS A 117 -15.65 -8.68 3.45
C LYS A 117 -16.36 -9.31 2.25
N GLY A 118 -15.94 -8.93 1.03
CA GLY A 118 -16.52 -9.43 -0.22
C GLY A 118 -17.97 -9.01 -0.43
N PHE A 119 -18.71 -9.76 -1.22
CA PHE A 119 -20.15 -9.58 -1.40
C PHE A 119 -20.88 -10.03 -0.13
N ALA A 120 -21.67 -9.17 0.45
CA ALA A 120 -22.38 -9.42 1.70
C ALA A 120 -23.89 -9.26 1.51
N GLY A 121 -24.66 -10.20 2.08
CA GLY A 121 -26.12 -10.12 2.13
C GLY A 121 -26.61 -8.94 2.96
N ALA A 122 -27.87 -8.57 2.82
CA ALA A 122 -28.46 -7.42 3.51
C ALA A 122 -28.39 -7.53 5.04
N MET A 123 -28.46 -8.72 5.60
CA MET A 123 -28.29 -8.96 7.03
C MET A 123 -26.91 -8.55 7.51
N LYS A 124 -25.83 -9.01 6.84
CA LYS A 124 -24.45 -8.68 7.21
C LYS A 124 -24.08 -7.23 6.90
N ARG A 125 -24.57 -6.71 5.76
CA ARG A 125 -24.19 -5.37 5.29
C ARG A 125 -24.94 -4.26 6.00
N HIS A 126 -26.23 -4.47 6.33
CA HIS A 126 -27.13 -3.43 6.83
C HIS A 126 -27.85 -3.82 8.13
N ASN A 127 -27.51 -4.96 8.72
CA ASN A 127 -28.12 -5.48 9.95
C ASN A 127 -29.63 -5.73 9.83
N PHE A 128 -30.08 -6.26 8.68
CA PHE A 128 -31.47 -6.65 8.50
C PHE A 128 -31.77 -7.92 9.32
N GLY A 129 -32.99 -8.01 9.90
CA GLY A 129 -33.40 -9.13 10.74
C GLY A 129 -33.59 -10.42 9.97
N GLY A 130 -33.85 -10.38 8.66
CA GLY A 130 -34.25 -11.52 7.88
C GLY A 130 -35.70 -11.96 8.15
N LEU A 131 -36.03 -13.19 7.79
CA LEU A 131 -37.35 -13.81 8.02
C LEU A 131 -37.26 -14.86 9.14
N ARG A 132 -38.40 -15.30 9.64
CA ARG A 132 -38.52 -16.31 10.71
C ARG A 132 -37.81 -17.62 10.31
N ALA A 133 -37.27 -18.33 11.29
CA ALA A 133 -36.67 -19.65 11.08
C ALA A 133 -37.71 -20.78 10.94
N SER A 134 -38.93 -20.55 11.42
CA SER A 134 -40.08 -21.48 11.43
C SER A 134 -41.35 -20.80 10.89
N HIS A 135 -42.51 -21.30 11.16
CA HIS A 135 -43.81 -20.80 10.70
C HIS A 135 -43.94 -20.75 9.17
N GLY A 136 -43.57 -21.86 8.51
CA GLY A 136 -43.77 -22.04 7.08
C GLY A 136 -42.80 -21.31 6.16
N VAL A 137 -41.78 -20.63 6.70
CA VAL A 137 -40.75 -19.99 5.87
C VAL A 137 -39.82 -21.06 5.32
N SER A 138 -39.72 -21.14 3.99
CA SER A 138 -38.82 -22.03 3.27
C SER A 138 -37.79 -21.19 2.49
N LEU A 139 -36.51 -21.58 2.56
CA LEU A 139 -35.34 -21.01 1.81
C LEU A 139 -35.05 -19.52 1.99
N SER A 140 -36.04 -18.68 2.32
CA SER A 140 -35.91 -17.22 2.32
C SER A 140 -35.46 -16.60 3.65
N HIS A 141 -34.90 -17.39 4.58
CA HIS A 141 -34.53 -16.92 5.94
C HIS A 141 -33.62 -15.68 5.99
N ARG A 142 -32.78 -15.51 5.01
CA ARG A 142 -31.79 -14.41 4.97
C ARG A 142 -32.09 -13.32 3.93
N SER A 143 -33.30 -13.28 3.39
CA SER A 143 -33.72 -12.29 2.41
C SER A 143 -33.88 -10.90 3.07
N HIS A 144 -33.82 -9.84 2.27
CA HIS A 144 -33.96 -8.46 2.76
C HIS A 144 -35.41 -7.97 2.86
N GLY A 145 -36.38 -8.82 2.49
CA GLY A 145 -37.80 -8.49 2.49
C GLY A 145 -38.23 -7.70 1.26
N SER A 146 -39.32 -6.94 1.35
CA SER A 146 -39.84 -6.14 0.24
C SER A 146 -38.89 -5.09 -0.23
N THR A 147 -38.82 -4.89 -1.54
CA THR A 147 -38.02 -3.84 -2.19
C THR A 147 -38.78 -2.56 -2.49
N GLY A 148 -40.13 -2.62 -2.42
CA GLY A 148 -40.97 -1.47 -2.71
C GLY A 148 -42.46 -1.85 -2.69
N GLN A 149 -43.30 -0.92 -3.13
CA GLN A 149 -44.71 -1.06 -3.30
C GLN A 149 -45.03 -1.74 -4.65
N CYS A 150 -46.28 -1.83 -5.02
CA CYS A 150 -46.76 -2.50 -6.24
C CYS A 150 -46.59 -1.57 -7.49
N GLN A 151 -47.70 -1.32 -8.23
CA GLN A 151 -47.71 -0.51 -9.44
C GLN A 151 -47.34 0.96 -9.18
N ASP A 152 -47.69 1.49 -8.02
CA ASP A 152 -47.28 2.80 -7.55
C ASP A 152 -46.23 2.67 -6.43
N PRO A 153 -45.02 3.27 -6.59
CA PRO A 153 -44.48 4.11 -7.65
C PRO A 153 -43.89 3.34 -8.84
N GLY A 154 -44.05 2.03 -8.95
CA GLY A 154 -43.54 1.18 -10.03
C GLY A 154 -42.01 1.10 -10.14
N LYS A 155 -41.31 1.53 -9.11
CA LYS A 155 -39.81 1.57 -9.06
C LYS A 155 -39.29 1.32 -7.66
N VAL A 156 -38.04 0.88 -7.57
CA VAL A 156 -37.28 0.82 -6.31
C VAL A 156 -36.69 2.20 -6.06
N PHE A 157 -36.90 2.77 -4.88
CA PHE A 157 -36.34 4.07 -4.52
C PHE A 157 -34.80 4.04 -4.49
N LYS A 158 -34.16 5.15 -4.91
CA LYS A 158 -32.72 5.33 -4.80
C LYS A 158 -32.27 5.22 -3.35
N GLY A 159 -31.11 4.62 -3.09
CA GLY A 159 -30.61 4.44 -1.74
C GLY A 159 -31.21 3.25 -0.97
N LYS A 160 -32.12 2.44 -1.56
CA LYS A 160 -32.64 1.22 -0.92
C LYS A 160 -31.49 0.31 -0.54
N LYS A 161 -31.43 -0.05 0.75
CA LYS A 161 -30.39 -0.94 1.28
C LYS A 161 -30.54 -2.36 0.74
N MET A 162 -29.54 -2.85 0.04
CA MET A 162 -29.51 -4.18 -0.58
C MET A 162 -28.17 -4.87 -0.34
N ALA A 163 -28.09 -6.15 -0.67
CA ALA A 163 -26.83 -6.89 -0.73
C ALA A 163 -25.83 -6.20 -1.67
N GLY A 164 -24.55 -6.38 -1.43
CA GLY A 164 -23.48 -5.82 -2.25
C GLY A 164 -22.13 -5.91 -1.58
N HIS A 165 -21.12 -5.33 -2.22
CA HIS A 165 -19.76 -5.32 -1.71
C HIS A 165 -19.68 -4.59 -0.36
N LEU A 166 -18.98 -5.19 0.61
CA LEU A 166 -18.78 -4.64 1.95
C LEU A 166 -17.29 -4.60 2.27
N GLY A 167 -16.84 -3.48 2.83
CA GLY A 167 -15.44 -3.25 3.14
C GLY A 167 -14.61 -2.85 1.90
N ALA A 168 -13.28 -2.88 2.03
CA ALA A 168 -12.32 -2.38 1.05
C ALA A 168 -12.60 -0.94 0.59
N GLN A 169 -13.17 -0.13 1.48
CA GLN A 169 -13.50 1.27 1.25
C GLN A 169 -12.58 2.17 2.06
N ARG A 170 -12.33 3.36 1.55
CA ARG A 170 -11.61 4.41 2.26
C ARG A 170 -12.47 4.89 3.44
N VAL A 171 -11.95 4.77 4.65
CA VAL A 171 -12.61 5.15 5.90
C VAL A 171 -11.69 6.11 6.64
N THR A 172 -12.25 7.20 7.14
CA THR A 172 -11.57 8.17 7.99
C THR A 172 -12.11 8.05 9.41
N ILE A 173 -11.22 7.91 10.39
CA ILE A 173 -11.53 8.05 11.81
C ILE A 173 -10.89 9.35 12.27
N GLN A 174 -11.71 10.22 12.83
CA GLN A 174 -11.31 11.55 13.28
C GLN A 174 -11.04 11.58 14.78
N ASN A 175 -10.22 12.55 15.19
CA ASN A 175 -9.94 12.89 16.58
C ASN A 175 -9.38 11.72 17.40
N LEU A 176 -8.40 11.00 16.86
CA LEU A 176 -7.62 10.04 17.64
C LEU A 176 -6.44 10.74 18.30
N GLU A 177 -6.13 10.36 19.53
CA GLU A 177 -5.03 10.92 20.32
C GLU A 177 -3.76 10.09 20.13
N ILE A 178 -2.63 10.76 20.01
CA ILE A 178 -1.30 10.13 20.03
C ILE A 178 -0.87 9.97 21.46
N VAL A 179 -0.58 8.75 21.87
CA VAL A 179 -0.14 8.45 23.24
C VAL A 179 1.36 8.61 23.39
N THR A 180 2.12 8.02 22.47
CA THR A 180 3.59 8.04 22.50
C THR A 180 4.13 8.01 21.08
N VAL A 181 5.28 8.63 20.88
CA VAL A 181 6.07 8.59 19.65
C VAL A 181 7.45 8.06 20.00
N ASP A 182 7.94 7.09 19.23
CA ASP A 182 9.25 6.48 19.34
C ASP A 182 10.01 6.72 18.03
N ASP A 183 10.99 7.59 18.09
CA ASP A 183 11.79 7.98 16.92
C ASP A 183 12.79 6.89 16.53
N GLU A 184 13.35 6.14 17.49
CA GLU A 184 14.36 5.11 17.23
C GLU A 184 13.77 3.96 16.39
N ASN A 185 12.58 3.49 16.77
CA ASN A 185 11.89 2.42 16.08
C ASN A 185 10.94 2.90 14.97
N GLY A 186 10.79 4.20 14.80
CA GLY A 186 9.89 4.78 13.82
C GLY A 186 8.41 4.49 14.12
N VAL A 187 7.99 4.47 15.37
CA VAL A 187 6.68 4.00 15.80
C VAL A 187 5.85 5.13 16.42
N ILE A 188 4.57 5.16 16.06
CA ILE A 188 3.56 6.07 16.62
C ILE A 188 2.47 5.21 17.26
N LEU A 189 2.20 5.43 18.54
CA LEU A 189 1.12 4.78 19.27
C LEU A 189 -0.09 5.69 19.34
N VAL A 190 -1.19 5.25 18.73
CA VAL A 190 -2.45 5.99 18.63
C VAL A 190 -3.52 5.31 19.47
N GLN A 191 -4.20 6.09 20.31
CA GLN A 191 -5.28 5.58 21.16
C GLN A 191 -6.47 5.11 20.31
N GLY A 192 -6.94 3.90 20.58
CA GLY A 192 -8.13 3.35 19.96
C GLY A 192 -7.87 2.58 18.66
N SER A 193 -8.94 2.38 17.91
CA SER A 193 -8.92 1.56 16.70
C SER A 193 -8.64 2.40 15.44
N VAL A 194 -7.85 1.83 14.53
CA VAL A 194 -7.51 2.42 13.24
C VAL A 194 -8.03 1.51 12.12
N PRO A 195 -8.60 2.06 11.03
CA PRO A 195 -9.17 1.27 9.95
C PRO A 195 -8.09 0.48 9.20
N GLY A 196 -8.49 -0.66 8.66
CA GLY A 196 -7.64 -1.50 7.81
C GLY A 196 -7.09 -2.76 8.47
N PRO A 197 -6.58 -3.69 7.66
CA PRO A 197 -5.93 -4.91 8.12
C PRO A 197 -4.54 -4.65 8.70
N LYS A 198 -3.98 -5.64 9.38
CA LYS A 198 -2.57 -5.69 9.75
C LYS A 198 -1.71 -5.53 8.47
N ASN A 199 -0.63 -4.77 8.55
CA ASN A 199 0.24 -4.37 7.44
C ASN A 199 -0.43 -3.49 6.37
N GLY A 200 -1.63 -2.94 6.63
CA GLY A 200 -2.28 -1.96 5.75
C GLY A 200 -1.63 -0.58 5.83
N TRP A 201 -1.62 0.13 4.70
CA TRP A 201 -1.15 1.51 4.63
C TRP A 201 -2.22 2.47 5.13
N ILE A 202 -1.79 3.45 5.88
CA ILE A 202 -2.63 4.44 6.56
C ILE A 202 -2.05 5.81 6.30
N LEU A 203 -2.92 6.79 6.14
CA LEU A 203 -2.58 8.20 6.03
C LEU A 203 -2.97 8.87 7.35
N ILE A 204 -2.06 9.61 7.93
CA ILE A 204 -2.23 10.33 9.17
C ILE A 204 -2.13 11.81 8.86
N THR A 205 -3.08 12.60 9.33
CA THR A 205 -3.10 14.06 9.18
C THR A 205 -3.47 14.70 10.51
N ASP A 206 -3.12 15.96 10.69
CA ASP A 206 -3.60 16.73 11.82
C ASP A 206 -5.13 16.75 11.84
N ALA A 207 -5.74 16.74 13.02
CA ALA A 207 -7.19 16.79 13.15
C ALA A 207 -7.76 18.10 12.57
N VAL A 208 -8.76 17.99 11.71
CA VAL A 208 -9.43 19.16 11.13
C VAL A 208 -10.26 19.92 12.19
N LYS A 209 -10.83 19.18 13.17
CA LYS A 209 -11.74 19.71 14.19
C LYS A 209 -11.06 20.18 15.48
N LYS A 210 -9.77 19.94 15.63
CA LYS A 210 -9.01 20.29 16.82
C LYS A 210 -7.77 21.10 16.43
N ILE A 211 -7.43 22.06 17.29
CA ILE A 211 -6.25 22.89 17.08
C ILE A 211 -5.01 22.06 17.32
N ARG A 212 -4.03 22.21 16.45
CA ARG A 212 -2.71 21.59 16.60
C ARG A 212 -1.99 22.22 17.79
N PRO A 213 -1.29 21.45 18.64
CA PRO A 213 -0.45 22.02 19.70
C PRO A 213 0.72 22.81 19.09
N ASP A 214 1.08 23.92 19.73
CA ASP A 214 2.17 24.80 19.27
C ASP A 214 3.54 24.11 19.34
N SER A 215 3.68 23.09 20.18
CA SER A 215 4.88 22.25 20.28
C SER A 215 5.13 21.37 19.04
N ALA A 216 4.12 21.17 18.16
CA ALA A 216 4.28 20.35 16.97
C ALA A 216 5.10 21.08 15.90
N PRO A 217 6.14 20.44 15.34
CA PRO A 217 7.06 21.06 14.39
C PRO A 217 6.31 21.57 13.14
N PHE A 218 6.73 22.73 12.62
CA PHE A 218 6.22 23.33 11.41
C PHE A 218 7.40 23.79 10.53
N PRO A 219 7.41 23.51 9.23
CA PRO A 219 6.37 22.88 8.38
C PRO A 219 6.26 21.36 8.57
N ALA A 220 7.33 20.67 9.01
CA ALA A 220 7.33 19.23 9.29
C ALA A 220 8.47 18.86 10.25
N GLY A 221 8.35 17.73 10.95
CA GLY A 221 9.48 17.09 11.62
C GLY A 221 10.32 16.36 10.57
N LEU A 222 11.49 16.88 10.26
CA LEU A 222 12.44 16.29 9.33
C LEU A 222 13.49 15.50 10.10
N LEU A 223 13.92 14.36 9.56
CA LEU A 223 15.15 13.72 10.01
C LEU A 223 16.31 14.63 9.63
N ALA A 224 17.12 15.05 10.61
CA ALA A 224 18.38 15.70 10.34
C ALA A 224 19.20 14.74 9.46
N GLU A 225 19.68 15.23 8.31
CA GLU A 225 20.63 14.49 7.49
C GLU A 225 21.89 14.32 8.32
N ASN A 226 22.04 13.15 8.95
CA ASN A 226 23.34 12.73 9.45
C ASN A 226 24.23 12.62 8.20
N SER A 227 25.21 13.47 8.07
CA SER A 227 26.26 13.52 7.06
C SER A 227 27.17 12.26 7.06
N ASN A 228 26.60 11.09 7.21
CA ASN A 228 27.26 9.78 7.25
C ASN A 228 26.81 8.84 6.14
N VAL A 229 26.39 9.36 4.97
CA VAL A 229 26.24 8.57 3.74
C VAL A 229 27.40 8.89 2.77
N GLN A 230 28.61 8.97 3.30
CA GLN A 230 29.84 8.87 2.52
C GLN A 230 30.62 7.71 3.13
N ASN A 231 30.42 6.49 2.62
CA ASN A 231 31.38 5.36 2.70
C ASN A 231 30.70 4.00 2.48
N VAL A 232 29.75 3.90 1.56
CA VAL A 232 29.23 2.56 1.14
C VAL A 232 29.47 2.32 -0.37
N ASP A 233 29.91 3.36 -1.12
CA ASP A 233 30.15 3.21 -2.57
C ASP A 233 31.58 2.84 -2.94
N ASP A 234 32.55 2.87 -2.01
CA ASP A 234 33.96 2.56 -2.32
C ASP A 234 34.38 1.10 -2.09
N THR A 235 33.52 0.27 -1.52
CA THR A 235 33.85 -1.16 -1.27
C THR A 235 33.24 -2.14 -2.27
N ILE A 236 32.36 -1.68 -3.18
CA ILE A 236 31.76 -2.57 -4.20
C ILE A 236 32.42 -2.44 -5.57
N ILE A 237 33.27 -1.43 -5.78
CA ILE A 237 33.97 -1.20 -7.06
C ILE A 237 35.37 -1.84 -7.10
N SER A 238 35.93 -2.24 -5.95
CA SER A 238 37.27 -2.82 -5.90
C SER A 238 37.35 -4.33 -6.14
N ASP A 239 36.24 -5.04 -6.12
CA ASP A 239 36.25 -6.51 -6.32
C ASP A 239 35.92 -6.94 -7.76
N ASP A 240 35.41 -6.03 -8.62
CA ASP A 240 35.06 -6.33 -10.02
C ASP A 240 36.17 -5.97 -11.03
N GLU A 241 37.19 -5.18 -10.63
CA GLU A 241 38.33 -4.87 -11.51
C GLU A 241 39.49 -5.88 -11.44
N SER A 242 39.49 -6.79 -10.48
CA SER A 242 40.55 -7.81 -10.35
C SER A 242 40.29 -9.10 -11.13
N GLU A 243 39.05 -9.34 -11.59
CA GLU A 243 38.73 -10.52 -12.43
C GLU A 243 38.77 -10.23 -13.95
N MET A 244 38.97 -8.99 -14.38
CA MET A 244 38.95 -8.61 -15.80
C MET A 244 40.35 -8.39 -16.41
N GLN A 245 41.44 -8.63 -15.66
CA GLN A 245 42.82 -8.48 -16.16
C GLN A 245 43.60 -9.79 -16.38
N THR A 246 42.97 -10.94 -16.29
CA THR A 246 43.64 -12.24 -16.56
C THR A 246 43.14 -13.00 -17.79
N ALA A 247 42.43 -12.34 -18.70
CA ALA A 247 41.92 -12.99 -19.92
C ALA A 247 42.33 -12.28 -21.22
N THR A 248 43.60 -11.81 -21.32
CA THR A 248 44.21 -11.36 -22.57
C THR A 248 45.67 -11.70 -22.62
N GLU A 249 45.97 -12.99 -22.80
CA GLU A 249 47.21 -13.43 -23.44
C GLU A 249 46.90 -14.68 -24.26
N SER A 250 46.83 -14.47 -25.56
CA SER A 250 46.88 -15.51 -26.56
C SER A 250 48.32 -15.89 -26.84
N PRO A 251 48.62 -17.14 -27.19
CA PRO A 251 49.65 -17.37 -28.20
C PRO A 251 49.10 -18.00 -29.48
N GLU A 252 49.58 -17.42 -30.58
CA GLU A 252 49.49 -17.92 -31.92
C GLU A 252 50.19 -19.26 -32.12
N SER A 253 49.67 -19.93 -33.17
CA SER A 253 50.31 -20.88 -34.10
C SER A 253 50.62 -22.28 -33.59
N GLU A 254 49.97 -23.31 -34.18
CA GLU A 254 50.57 -24.16 -35.18
C GLU A 254 49.55 -25.09 -35.87
N VAL A 255 49.79 -25.23 -37.14
CA VAL A 255 49.11 -25.97 -38.19
C VAL A 255 49.38 -27.48 -38.03
N ALA A 256 48.37 -28.34 -38.11
CA ALA A 256 48.48 -29.62 -38.77
C ALA A 256 47.10 -30.17 -39.17
N LYS A 257 47.05 -30.57 -40.41
CA LYS A 257 46.01 -31.30 -41.13
C LYS A 257 45.86 -32.70 -40.55
N ASP A 258 44.68 -33.29 -40.64
CA ASP A 258 44.35 -34.44 -41.48
C ASP A 258 42.96 -35.02 -41.15
N ASP A 259 42.24 -35.14 -42.27
CA ASP A 259 41.41 -36.25 -42.77
C ASP A 259 40.17 -36.80 -42.02
N MET A 260 39.09 -36.64 -42.77
CA MET A 260 38.04 -37.61 -43.15
C MET A 260 37.52 -38.61 -42.12
N ASN A 261 36.24 -38.58 -41.89
CA ASN A 261 35.34 -39.62 -42.39
C ASN A 261 33.85 -39.27 -42.24
N GLU A 262 33.15 -39.54 -43.31
CA GLU A 262 31.73 -39.63 -43.49
C GLU A 262 31.08 -40.63 -42.50
N GLN A 263 29.87 -40.37 -42.07
CA GLN A 263 28.74 -41.26 -42.39
C GLN A 263 27.39 -40.70 -41.80
N SER A 264 26.54 -40.47 -42.76
CA SER A 264 25.09 -40.46 -42.76
C SER A 264 24.41 -41.40 -41.74
N ASN A 265 23.32 -40.96 -41.14
CA ASN A 265 22.08 -41.74 -41.18
C ASN A 265 20.86 -40.89 -40.90
N GLU A 266 20.03 -40.79 -41.93
CA GLU A 266 18.61 -40.52 -41.90
C GLU A 266 17.90 -41.56 -41.03
N THR A 267 16.79 -41.16 -40.40
CA THR A 267 15.53 -41.89 -40.47
C THR A 267 14.46 -41.17 -39.61
N VAL A 268 13.55 -40.54 -40.27
CA VAL A 268 12.11 -40.86 -40.43
C VAL A 268 11.19 -40.57 -39.25
N MET A 269 10.31 -39.59 -39.46
CA MET A 269 8.97 -39.46 -38.88
C MET A 269 8.11 -40.69 -39.21
N PRO A 270 7.07 -40.97 -38.42
CA PRO A 270 5.76 -40.97 -39.06
C PRO A 270 4.70 -40.12 -38.30
N ALA A 271 3.86 -39.58 -39.13
CA ALA A 271 2.57 -38.98 -38.83
C ALA A 271 1.51 -40.09 -38.58
N ASP A 272 0.41 -39.59 -38.05
CA ASP A 272 -0.97 -40.04 -38.31
C ASP A 272 -1.62 -40.97 -37.29
N ALA A 273 -2.74 -40.54 -36.78
CA ALA A 273 -4.07 -41.11 -36.86
C ALA A 273 -5.02 -40.46 -35.84
N GLY A 274 -6.01 -39.85 -36.43
CA GLY A 274 -7.22 -39.40 -35.75
C GLY A 274 -8.13 -40.56 -35.36
N ALA A 275 -9.06 -40.27 -34.46
CA ALA A 275 -10.35 -40.96 -34.33
C ALA A 275 -11.35 -40.02 -33.65
N GLU A 276 -12.32 -39.64 -34.44
CA GLU A 276 -13.67 -39.25 -34.04
C GLU A 276 -14.38 -40.44 -33.38
N ILE A 277 -15.26 -40.20 -32.42
CA ILE A 277 -16.52 -40.94 -32.16
C ILE A 277 -17.33 -40.05 -31.22
N GLU A 278 -18.34 -39.40 -31.71
CA GLU A 278 -19.80 -39.70 -31.72
C GLU A 278 -20.53 -39.61 -30.38
N SER A 279 -21.54 -38.78 -30.44
CA SER A 279 -22.69 -38.51 -29.64
C SER A 279 -23.46 -39.77 -29.13
N ALA A 280 -23.96 -39.66 -27.91
CA ALA A 280 -25.25 -40.31 -27.58
C ALA A 280 -25.96 -39.50 -26.46
N SER A 281 -27.11 -38.99 -26.82
CA SER A 281 -28.26 -38.64 -25.98
C SER A 281 -28.77 -39.88 -25.24
N ASP A 282 -29.30 -39.70 -24.01
CA ASP A 282 -30.68 -40.06 -23.60
C ASP A 282 -30.90 -39.87 -22.08
N GLU A 283 -31.96 -39.17 -21.83
CA GLU A 283 -33.09 -39.35 -20.88
C GLU A 283 -32.86 -40.09 -19.55
N SER A 284 -33.10 -39.40 -18.47
CA SER A 284 -34.23 -39.61 -17.51
C SER A 284 -34.27 -38.47 -16.49
#